data_79dc43179b4d4d5c80f9fd6a605f2033
#
_entry.id   79dc43179b4d4d5c80f9fd6a605f2033
#
_cell.length_a   1.000
_cell.length_b   1.000
_cell.length_c   1.000
_cell.angle_alpha   90.00
_cell.angle_beta   90.00
_cell.angle_gamma   90.00
#
_symmetry.space_group_name_H-M   'P 1'
#
loop_
_entity.id
_entity.type
_entity.pdbx_description
1 polymer ?
#
loop_
_entity_poly.entity_id
_entity_poly.type
_entity_poly.pdbx_seq_one_letter_code
_entity_poly.pdbx_strand_id
1 'polypeptide(L)'
;MSFLATAYQVLIASPSDVSEQRKKVPEILNKWNTLNSAYYEVVFLPIKWETHTVPEMGDRPQAIINKQIVDNSDILVGTFWTKLGSHTGVAESGTVEEIQEFMKKDKKVMLYFSSAPVVPDSIDFDQYQKLKVFKEECQQKGLYDSYSSLEEFEEKLYNHLTSFAQSQKTKKKEIINSKNENELLVQYYLPKYCDFSSRFKAFRRDDLANSKFIHEKQGKLKELIKDISEIKLKAFSEINKGKSDGEDETHSINLSVFGGSLLTSKELSPKKRADVIQKTSNLLNIQLEDSFFNVGGLMESRLSFSSPYFNNKSIEGTETEKEKGKKIQDFLRELKALEGYLEMFNYIGSYFVIPLVLRNTGQEFNESITVKLKFPKEVEILEPQDLKVPSPLVIEEFTDGILNYILRHNKDSKVQENFEYSPLPSPPILSLSQSYSEKVESLNEDYSDYINSLFNVELYNEDEYHVFEYYYRELNPKENISFPSYILFKASETFKFSYEITSKNLPDMLTGELEYQIEN
;
A
#
# COMPACT_ATOMS: atom_id res chain seq x y z
N MET A 1 26.95 -12.06 -18.53
CA MET A 1 25.97 -10.95 -18.47
C MET A 1 24.83 -11.40 -17.57
N SER A 2 24.30 -10.52 -16.74
CA SER A 2 23.06 -10.77 -15.99
C SER A 2 21.85 -10.74 -16.93
N PHE A 3 20.81 -11.53 -16.65
CA PHE A 3 19.55 -11.52 -17.39
C PHE A 3 18.38 -11.66 -16.41
N LEU A 4 17.21 -11.20 -16.81
CA LEU A 4 15.98 -11.38 -16.06
C LEU A 4 15.32 -12.69 -16.47
N ALA A 5 14.80 -13.45 -15.50
CA ALA A 5 14.09 -14.69 -15.76
C ALA A 5 12.91 -14.86 -14.79
N THR A 6 11.84 -15.49 -15.28
CA THR A 6 10.72 -15.92 -14.43
C THR A 6 11.10 -17.24 -13.75
N ALA A 7 11.05 -17.28 -12.43
CA ALA A 7 11.32 -18.47 -11.64
C ALA A 7 10.02 -19.27 -11.43
N TYR A 8 10.00 -20.53 -11.87
CA TYR A 8 8.92 -21.48 -11.63
C TYR A 8 9.32 -22.47 -10.55
N GLN A 9 8.55 -22.56 -9.50
CA GLN A 9 8.74 -23.53 -8.42
C GLN A 9 8.17 -24.90 -8.83
N VAL A 10 9.03 -25.92 -8.89
CA VAL A 10 8.70 -27.27 -9.33
C VAL A 10 8.63 -28.21 -8.15
N LEU A 11 7.41 -28.57 -7.73
CA LEU A 11 7.18 -29.57 -6.69
C LEU A 11 7.48 -30.98 -7.22
N ILE A 12 8.26 -31.73 -6.46
CA ILE A 12 8.61 -33.12 -6.77
C ILE A 12 7.80 -34.06 -5.88
N ALA A 13 6.80 -34.69 -6.47
CA ALA A 13 5.84 -35.57 -5.81
C ALA A 13 6.07 -37.05 -6.25
N SER A 14 6.39 -37.93 -5.31
CA SER A 14 6.66 -39.32 -5.63
C SER A 14 6.57 -40.24 -4.42
N PRO A 15 6.10 -41.48 -4.58
CA PRO A 15 6.22 -42.56 -3.59
C PRO A 15 7.69 -42.94 -3.32
N SER A 16 7.89 -43.83 -2.33
CA SER A 16 9.24 -44.20 -1.86
C SER A 16 10.01 -45.11 -2.83
N ASP A 17 9.33 -45.81 -3.74
CA ASP A 17 9.90 -46.77 -4.67
C ASP A 17 10.57 -46.15 -5.91
N VAL A 18 10.45 -44.85 -6.09
CA VAL A 18 11.07 -44.10 -7.20
C VAL A 18 12.11 -43.09 -6.66
N SER A 19 12.88 -43.49 -5.68
CA SER A 19 13.87 -42.64 -5.01
C SER A 19 14.98 -42.12 -5.93
N GLU A 20 15.35 -42.88 -6.97
CA GLU A 20 16.36 -42.48 -7.97
C GLU A 20 15.81 -41.36 -8.84
N GLN A 21 14.60 -41.49 -9.37
CA GLN A 21 13.94 -40.44 -10.14
C GLN A 21 13.78 -39.14 -9.30
N ARG A 22 13.35 -39.31 -8.04
CA ARG A 22 13.20 -38.17 -7.10
C ARG A 22 14.51 -37.42 -6.89
N LYS A 23 15.65 -38.09 -6.82
CA LYS A 23 16.98 -37.46 -6.74
C LYS A 23 17.39 -36.84 -8.07
N LYS A 24 16.99 -37.45 -9.17
CA LYS A 24 17.39 -37.03 -10.52
C LYS A 24 16.69 -35.75 -10.99
N VAL A 25 15.43 -35.52 -10.59
CA VAL A 25 14.68 -34.31 -11.02
C VAL A 25 15.43 -33.00 -10.74
N PRO A 26 15.96 -32.72 -9.55
CA PRO A 26 16.75 -31.49 -9.33
C PRO A 26 17.97 -31.36 -10.23
N GLU A 27 18.64 -32.47 -10.54
CA GLU A 27 19.79 -32.47 -11.46
C GLU A 27 19.37 -32.07 -12.88
N ILE A 28 18.22 -32.63 -13.34
CA ILE A 28 17.63 -32.31 -14.64
C ILE A 28 17.25 -30.82 -14.70
N LEU A 29 16.59 -30.30 -13.66
CA LEU A 29 16.22 -28.88 -13.58
C LEU A 29 17.46 -27.98 -13.61
N ASN A 30 18.49 -28.30 -12.84
CA ASN A 30 19.74 -27.53 -12.83
C ASN A 30 20.49 -27.58 -14.17
N LYS A 31 20.56 -28.77 -14.79
CA LYS A 31 21.12 -28.97 -16.14
C LYS A 31 20.35 -28.13 -17.16
N TRP A 32 19.03 -28.17 -17.11
CA TRP A 32 18.18 -27.38 -17.98
C TRP A 32 18.40 -25.88 -17.79
N ASN A 33 18.39 -25.41 -16.54
CA ASN A 33 18.63 -24.00 -16.18
C ASN A 33 19.98 -23.51 -16.72
N THR A 34 21.03 -24.31 -16.56
CA THR A 34 22.38 -23.95 -17.01
C THR A 34 22.45 -23.73 -18.52
N LEU A 35 21.71 -24.55 -19.28
CA LEU A 35 21.80 -24.53 -20.75
C LEU A 35 20.77 -23.60 -21.41
N ASN A 36 19.62 -23.38 -20.77
CA ASN A 36 18.45 -22.82 -21.44
C ASN A 36 17.90 -21.52 -20.80
N SER A 37 18.19 -21.27 -19.52
CA SER A 37 17.54 -20.20 -18.77
C SER A 37 17.72 -18.82 -19.39
N ALA A 38 18.92 -18.51 -19.91
CA ALA A 38 19.19 -17.23 -20.56
C ALA A 38 18.42 -17.06 -21.88
N TYR A 39 18.19 -18.15 -22.62
CA TYR A 39 17.46 -18.12 -23.88
C TYR A 39 15.95 -18.03 -23.70
N TYR A 40 15.39 -18.84 -22.76
CA TYR A 40 13.95 -18.85 -22.52
C TYR A 40 13.48 -17.83 -21.48
N GLU A 41 14.41 -17.20 -20.75
CA GLU A 41 14.11 -16.29 -19.62
C GLU A 41 13.26 -16.99 -18.53
N VAL A 42 13.55 -18.28 -18.31
CA VAL A 42 12.86 -19.15 -17.35
C VAL A 42 13.88 -19.87 -16.49
N VAL A 43 13.59 -20.01 -15.20
CA VAL A 43 14.39 -20.80 -14.24
C VAL A 43 13.44 -21.73 -13.50
N PHE A 44 13.77 -23.02 -13.41
CA PHE A 44 13.04 -24.01 -12.65
C PHE A 44 13.72 -24.26 -11.30
N LEU A 45 13.01 -24.03 -10.21
CA LEU A 45 13.49 -24.21 -8.83
C LEU A 45 12.88 -25.47 -8.23
N PRO A 46 13.69 -26.50 -7.86
CA PRO A 46 13.16 -27.73 -7.28
C PRO A 46 12.65 -27.49 -5.86
N ILE A 47 11.42 -27.90 -5.58
CA ILE A 47 10.80 -27.87 -4.26
C ILE A 47 10.56 -29.31 -3.81
N LYS A 48 10.98 -29.63 -2.58
CA LYS A 48 10.74 -30.91 -1.91
C LYS A 48 10.19 -30.65 -0.53
N TRP A 49 9.21 -31.41 -0.08
CA TRP A 49 8.63 -31.23 1.24
C TRP A 49 9.66 -31.40 2.37
N GLU A 50 10.68 -32.28 2.19
CA GLU A 50 11.72 -32.54 3.21
C GLU A 50 12.61 -31.33 3.50
N THR A 51 12.73 -30.42 2.56
CA THR A 51 13.69 -29.29 2.64
C THR A 51 13.02 -27.91 2.63
N HIS A 52 11.74 -27.82 2.30
CA HIS A 52 11.03 -26.56 2.11
C HIS A 52 9.83 -26.39 3.05
N THR A 53 9.55 -27.36 3.94
CA THR A 53 8.56 -27.20 5.00
C THR A 53 9.20 -26.74 6.29
N VAL A 54 8.44 -25.95 7.05
CA VAL A 54 8.79 -25.56 8.41
C VAL A 54 7.85 -26.27 9.40
N PRO A 55 8.33 -26.62 10.61
CA PRO A 55 7.47 -27.20 11.63
C PRO A 55 6.32 -26.24 11.99
N GLU A 56 5.10 -26.72 11.86
CA GLU A 56 3.87 -25.98 12.18
C GLU A 56 2.88 -26.94 12.86
N MET A 57 2.12 -26.44 13.83
CA MET A 57 1.09 -27.17 14.55
C MET A 57 -0.27 -26.51 14.28
N GLY A 58 -1.33 -27.31 14.24
CA GLY A 58 -2.70 -26.77 14.13
C GLY A 58 -3.59 -27.48 13.10
N ASP A 59 -3.00 -28.36 12.25
CA ASP A 59 -3.73 -29.17 11.28
C ASP A 59 -3.04 -30.52 11.08
N ARG A 60 -3.66 -31.42 10.28
CA ARG A 60 -3.03 -32.69 9.90
C ARG A 60 -1.75 -32.42 9.08
N PRO A 61 -0.70 -33.27 9.23
CA PRO A 61 0.59 -33.03 8.59
C PRO A 61 0.51 -32.75 7.07
N GLN A 62 -0.28 -33.52 6.33
CA GLN A 62 -0.42 -33.32 4.89
C GLN A 62 -1.12 -32.00 4.53
N ALA A 63 -2.08 -31.55 5.32
CA ALA A 63 -2.72 -30.24 5.09
C ALA A 63 -1.74 -29.08 5.30
N ILE A 64 -0.87 -29.18 6.30
CA ILE A 64 0.19 -28.19 6.55
C ILE A 64 1.18 -28.18 5.38
N ILE A 65 1.62 -29.36 4.93
CA ILE A 65 2.51 -29.49 3.75
C ILE A 65 1.85 -28.89 2.51
N ASN A 66 0.58 -29.21 2.24
CA ASN A 66 -0.14 -28.68 1.08
C ASN A 66 -0.21 -27.16 1.11
N LYS A 67 -0.54 -26.56 2.26
CA LYS A 67 -0.60 -25.10 2.43
C LYS A 67 0.77 -24.44 2.23
N GLN A 68 1.84 -25.02 2.75
CA GLN A 68 3.18 -24.44 2.66
C GLN A 68 3.83 -24.59 1.28
N ILE A 69 3.56 -25.68 0.58
CA ILE A 69 4.27 -26.07 -0.64
C ILE A 69 3.39 -26.02 -1.87
N VAL A 70 2.22 -26.69 -1.86
CA VAL A 70 1.33 -26.76 -3.02
C VAL A 70 0.86 -25.38 -3.45
N ASP A 71 0.56 -24.50 -2.48
CA ASP A 71 0.09 -23.15 -2.75
C ASP A 71 1.16 -22.29 -3.43
N ASN A 72 2.41 -22.49 -3.05
CA ASN A 72 3.54 -21.70 -3.51
C ASN A 72 4.26 -22.30 -4.73
N SER A 73 3.90 -23.51 -5.19
CA SER A 73 4.54 -24.14 -6.34
C SER A 73 3.72 -23.92 -7.62
N ASP A 74 4.40 -23.84 -8.76
CA ASP A 74 3.81 -23.55 -10.08
C ASP A 74 3.60 -24.80 -10.93
N ILE A 75 4.51 -25.76 -10.80
CA ILE A 75 4.54 -27.00 -11.57
C ILE A 75 4.69 -28.17 -10.61
N LEU A 76 3.99 -29.27 -10.87
CA LEU A 76 4.20 -30.54 -10.18
C LEU A 76 4.78 -31.57 -11.16
N VAL A 77 5.88 -32.23 -10.75
CA VAL A 77 6.44 -33.41 -11.43
C VAL A 77 6.17 -34.63 -10.56
N GLY A 78 5.24 -35.45 -10.99
CA GLY A 78 4.85 -36.69 -10.32
C GLY A 78 5.45 -37.93 -11.00
N THR A 79 6.11 -38.82 -10.21
CA THR A 79 6.70 -40.05 -10.72
C THR A 79 6.18 -41.27 -9.95
N PHE A 80 5.84 -42.35 -10.65
CA PHE A 80 5.30 -43.59 -10.08
C PHE A 80 5.93 -44.83 -10.73
N TRP A 81 6.01 -45.92 -9.97
CA TRP A 81 6.46 -47.20 -10.49
C TRP A 81 5.54 -48.35 -10.07
N THR A 82 5.67 -48.88 -8.84
CA THR A 82 4.87 -50.00 -8.34
C THR A 82 3.97 -49.63 -7.17
N LYS A 83 4.17 -48.47 -6.56
CA LYS A 83 3.42 -48.00 -5.37
C LYS A 83 2.70 -46.72 -5.65
N LEU A 84 1.54 -46.55 -5.00
CA LEU A 84 0.81 -45.27 -4.96
C LEU A 84 1.24 -44.39 -3.79
N GLY A 85 1.66 -45.01 -2.68
CA GLY A 85 2.08 -44.35 -1.45
C GLY A 85 1.14 -44.61 -0.27
N SER A 86 1.44 -44.01 0.90
CA SER A 86 0.69 -44.23 2.14
C SER A 86 -0.56 -43.35 2.21
N HIS A 87 -1.66 -43.90 2.69
CA HIS A 87 -2.94 -43.23 2.87
C HIS A 87 -2.84 -42.07 3.87
N THR A 88 -3.43 -40.90 3.55
CA THR A 88 -3.37 -39.68 4.36
C THR A 88 -4.59 -39.41 5.24
N GLY A 89 -5.60 -40.28 5.17
CA GLY A 89 -6.91 -40.12 5.79
C GLY A 89 -7.94 -39.39 4.93
N VAL A 90 -7.51 -38.73 3.86
CA VAL A 90 -8.36 -37.97 2.91
C VAL A 90 -8.16 -38.49 1.47
N ALA A 91 -6.94 -38.86 1.11
CA ALA A 91 -6.59 -39.39 -0.20
C ALA A 91 -5.87 -40.74 -0.06
N GLU A 92 -5.81 -41.50 -1.16
CA GLU A 92 -5.13 -42.80 -1.22
C GLU A 92 -3.62 -42.69 -0.95
N SER A 93 -3.02 -41.53 -1.21
CA SER A 93 -1.64 -41.18 -0.79
C SER A 93 -1.39 -39.67 -0.75
N GLY A 94 -0.33 -39.25 -0.04
CA GLY A 94 0.11 -37.86 -0.02
C GLY A 94 0.42 -37.33 -1.42
N THR A 95 1.09 -38.11 -2.25
CA THR A 95 1.39 -37.78 -3.65
C THR A 95 0.11 -37.54 -4.46
N VAL A 96 -0.90 -38.40 -4.27
CA VAL A 96 -2.20 -38.24 -4.95
C VAL A 96 -2.94 -37.01 -4.46
N GLU A 97 -2.88 -36.71 -3.17
CA GLU A 97 -3.47 -35.50 -2.59
C GLU A 97 -2.82 -34.23 -3.16
N GLU A 98 -1.50 -34.19 -3.23
CA GLU A 98 -0.75 -33.08 -3.87
C GLU A 98 -1.18 -32.86 -5.33
N ILE A 99 -1.27 -33.95 -6.12
CA ILE A 99 -1.71 -33.89 -7.52
C ILE A 99 -3.13 -33.36 -7.64
N GLN A 100 -4.05 -33.85 -6.80
CA GLN A 100 -5.45 -33.39 -6.81
C GLN A 100 -5.58 -31.92 -6.46
N GLU A 101 -4.82 -31.45 -5.48
CA GLU A 101 -4.82 -30.03 -5.11
C GLU A 101 -4.25 -29.14 -6.23
N PHE A 102 -3.19 -29.58 -6.92
CA PHE A 102 -2.68 -28.87 -8.11
C PHE A 102 -3.73 -28.80 -9.22
N MET A 103 -4.42 -29.90 -9.51
CA MET A 103 -5.47 -29.93 -10.54
C MET A 103 -6.66 -29.04 -10.18
N LYS A 104 -7.10 -29.01 -8.91
CA LYS A 104 -8.17 -28.12 -8.45
C LYS A 104 -7.84 -26.64 -8.65
N LYS A 105 -6.55 -26.29 -8.59
CA LYS A 105 -6.04 -24.93 -8.75
C LYS A 105 -5.62 -24.58 -10.18
N ASP A 106 -5.95 -25.45 -11.14
CA ASP A 106 -5.58 -25.35 -12.57
C ASP A 106 -4.06 -25.14 -12.80
N LYS A 107 -3.23 -25.70 -11.90
CA LYS A 107 -1.77 -25.64 -12.00
C LYS A 107 -1.23 -26.76 -12.88
N LYS A 108 -0.03 -26.56 -13.44
CA LYS A 108 0.59 -27.53 -14.35
C LYS A 108 1.04 -28.78 -13.62
N VAL A 109 0.53 -29.94 -14.07
CA VAL A 109 0.92 -31.27 -13.56
C VAL A 109 1.55 -32.08 -14.69
N MET A 110 2.72 -32.67 -14.45
CA MET A 110 3.45 -33.57 -15.33
C MET A 110 3.61 -34.91 -14.64
N LEU A 111 2.93 -35.96 -15.14
CA LEU A 111 2.94 -37.29 -14.55
C LEU A 111 3.73 -38.30 -15.41
N TYR A 112 4.56 -39.10 -14.75
CA TYR A 112 5.43 -40.08 -15.35
C TYR A 112 5.26 -41.41 -14.64
N PHE A 113 4.98 -42.49 -15.40
CA PHE A 113 4.83 -43.84 -14.88
C PHE A 113 5.94 -44.73 -15.42
N SER A 114 6.70 -45.33 -14.52
CA SER A 114 7.74 -46.31 -14.90
C SER A 114 7.12 -47.57 -15.42
N SER A 115 7.64 -48.03 -16.55
CA SER A 115 7.41 -49.37 -17.13
C SER A 115 8.62 -50.29 -16.96
N ALA A 116 9.61 -49.90 -16.13
CA ALA A 116 10.79 -50.71 -15.86
C ALA A 116 10.41 -52.07 -15.29
N PRO A 117 11.14 -53.13 -15.66
CA PRO A 117 10.91 -54.48 -15.13
C PRO A 117 11.01 -54.50 -13.61
N VAL A 118 10.15 -55.27 -12.96
CA VAL A 118 10.14 -55.49 -11.52
C VAL A 118 10.09 -56.95 -11.19
N VAL A 119 10.81 -57.36 -10.14
CA VAL A 119 10.75 -58.73 -9.66
C VAL A 119 9.39 -58.97 -9.02
N PRO A 120 8.61 -60.02 -9.46
CA PRO A 120 7.24 -60.23 -8.97
C PRO A 120 7.12 -60.28 -7.44
N ASP A 121 8.10 -60.88 -6.76
CA ASP A 121 8.10 -61.06 -5.31
C ASP A 121 8.34 -59.76 -4.52
N SER A 122 8.73 -58.69 -5.21
CA SER A 122 8.94 -57.36 -4.61
C SER A 122 7.75 -56.42 -4.74
N ILE A 123 6.68 -56.86 -5.40
CA ILE A 123 5.47 -56.08 -5.65
C ILE A 123 4.50 -56.21 -4.47
N ASP A 124 4.14 -55.05 -3.90
CA ASP A 124 2.96 -54.96 -3.04
C ASP A 124 1.72 -54.89 -3.94
N PHE A 125 0.97 -56.00 -4.02
CA PHE A 125 -0.16 -56.14 -4.93
C PHE A 125 -1.28 -55.12 -4.64
N ASP A 126 -1.53 -54.78 -3.40
CA ASP A 126 -2.55 -53.80 -3.02
C ASP A 126 -2.16 -52.40 -3.50
N GLN A 127 -0.92 -52.01 -3.28
CA GLN A 127 -0.38 -50.72 -3.76
C GLN A 127 -0.38 -50.65 -5.28
N TYR A 128 0.01 -51.74 -5.94
CA TYR A 128 0.05 -51.83 -7.40
C TYR A 128 -1.33 -51.77 -8.03
N GLN A 129 -2.32 -52.40 -7.41
CA GLN A 129 -3.71 -52.36 -7.88
C GLN A 129 -4.28 -50.93 -7.77
N LYS A 130 -4.03 -50.25 -6.63
CA LYS A 130 -4.42 -48.87 -6.44
C LYS A 130 -3.74 -47.95 -7.46
N LEU A 131 -2.46 -48.16 -7.75
CA LEU A 131 -1.73 -47.39 -8.76
C LEU A 131 -2.33 -47.57 -10.15
N LYS A 132 -2.79 -48.79 -10.52
CA LYS A 132 -3.47 -49.03 -11.82
C LYS A 132 -4.76 -48.22 -11.92
N VAL A 133 -5.59 -48.25 -10.89
CA VAL A 133 -6.84 -47.47 -10.85
C VAL A 133 -6.53 -45.97 -10.99
N PHE A 134 -5.57 -45.48 -10.24
CA PHE A 134 -5.15 -44.08 -10.34
C PHE A 134 -4.63 -43.72 -11.74
N LYS A 135 -3.86 -44.61 -12.38
CA LYS A 135 -3.35 -44.38 -13.73
C LYS A 135 -4.49 -44.33 -14.76
N GLU A 136 -5.53 -45.17 -14.62
CA GLU A 136 -6.74 -45.12 -15.46
C GLU A 136 -7.52 -43.79 -15.25
N GLU A 137 -7.66 -43.33 -14.01
CA GLU A 137 -8.27 -42.04 -13.72
C GLU A 137 -7.50 -40.88 -14.34
N CYS A 138 -6.16 -40.88 -14.26
CA CYS A 138 -5.31 -39.89 -14.90
C CYS A 138 -5.49 -39.86 -16.42
N GLN A 139 -5.65 -41.05 -17.05
CA GLN A 139 -5.86 -41.18 -18.50
C GLN A 139 -7.18 -40.51 -18.96
N GLN A 140 -8.21 -40.53 -18.10
CA GLN A 140 -9.49 -39.86 -18.39
C GLN A 140 -9.44 -38.33 -18.22
N LYS A 141 -8.50 -37.83 -17.41
CA LYS A 141 -8.39 -36.40 -17.06
C LYS A 141 -7.30 -35.67 -17.83
N GLY A 142 -6.40 -36.39 -18.51
CA GLY A 142 -5.29 -35.74 -19.20
C GLY A 142 -4.29 -36.74 -19.79
N LEU A 143 -3.14 -36.23 -20.20
CA LEU A 143 -2.02 -37.00 -20.72
C LEU A 143 -0.98 -37.20 -19.63
N TYR A 144 -0.52 -38.44 -19.49
CA TYR A 144 0.69 -38.78 -18.74
C TYR A 144 1.72 -39.39 -19.69
N ASP A 145 2.97 -39.54 -19.27
CA ASP A 145 4.00 -40.25 -20.03
C ASP A 145 4.51 -41.46 -19.27
N SER A 146 5.12 -42.40 -19.99
CA SER A 146 5.72 -43.63 -19.44
C SER A 146 7.18 -43.69 -19.82
N TYR A 147 8.01 -44.29 -18.97
CA TYR A 147 9.44 -44.49 -19.22
C TYR A 147 9.89 -45.88 -18.74
N SER A 148 10.90 -46.43 -19.39
CA SER A 148 11.45 -47.75 -19.10
C SER A 148 12.81 -47.71 -18.40
N SER A 149 13.52 -46.54 -18.48
CA SER A 149 14.82 -46.34 -17.84
C SER A 149 14.95 -44.95 -17.28
N LEU A 150 15.95 -44.73 -16.43
CA LEU A 150 16.23 -43.41 -15.84
C LEU A 150 16.66 -42.38 -16.89
N GLU A 151 17.41 -42.83 -17.91
CA GLU A 151 17.85 -42.03 -19.04
C GLU A 151 16.68 -41.55 -19.88
N GLU A 152 15.73 -42.44 -20.16
CA GLU A 152 14.50 -42.09 -20.89
C GLU A 152 13.64 -41.08 -20.09
N PHE A 153 13.56 -41.24 -18.77
CA PHE A 153 12.89 -40.28 -17.90
C PHE A 153 13.57 -38.89 -17.94
N GLU A 154 14.93 -38.87 -17.88
CA GLU A 154 15.71 -37.62 -17.96
C GLU A 154 15.42 -36.91 -19.28
N GLU A 155 15.49 -37.61 -20.40
CA GLU A 155 15.24 -37.03 -21.72
C GLU A 155 13.82 -36.50 -21.86
N LYS A 156 12.82 -37.27 -21.45
CA LYS A 156 11.41 -36.85 -21.52
C LYS A 156 11.12 -35.65 -20.66
N LEU A 157 11.55 -35.62 -19.40
CA LEU A 157 11.35 -34.50 -18.51
C LEU A 157 12.05 -33.24 -19.05
N TYR A 158 13.30 -33.39 -19.53
CA TYR A 158 14.04 -32.26 -20.13
C TYR A 158 13.30 -31.66 -21.33
N ASN A 159 12.77 -32.52 -22.22
CA ASN A 159 12.02 -32.09 -23.41
C ASN A 159 10.69 -31.41 -23.02
N HIS A 160 9.97 -31.95 -22.02
CA HIS A 160 8.73 -31.35 -21.55
C HIS A 160 8.93 -30.00 -20.87
N LEU A 161 10.01 -29.84 -20.10
CA LEU A 161 10.40 -28.54 -19.54
C LEU A 161 10.74 -27.53 -20.65
N THR A 162 11.41 -27.99 -21.70
CA THR A 162 11.72 -27.15 -22.87
C THR A 162 10.44 -26.71 -23.60
N SER A 163 9.51 -27.65 -23.81
CA SER A 163 8.21 -27.34 -24.43
C SER A 163 7.39 -26.36 -23.57
N PHE A 164 7.40 -26.54 -22.25
CA PHE A 164 6.76 -25.60 -21.33
C PHE A 164 7.39 -24.20 -21.44
N ALA A 165 8.73 -24.10 -21.33
CA ALA A 165 9.42 -22.81 -21.43
C ALA A 165 9.20 -22.15 -22.79
N GLN A 166 9.18 -22.93 -23.87
CA GLN A 166 8.84 -22.44 -25.21
C GLN A 166 7.43 -21.88 -25.28
N SER A 167 6.45 -22.59 -24.68
CA SER A 167 5.05 -22.10 -24.62
C SER A 167 4.94 -20.80 -23.85
N GLN A 168 5.68 -20.63 -22.73
CA GLN A 168 5.70 -19.38 -21.98
C GLN A 168 6.34 -18.25 -22.79
N LYS A 169 7.45 -18.55 -23.49
CA LYS A 169 8.11 -17.58 -24.37
C LYS A 169 7.21 -17.20 -25.57
N THR A 170 6.46 -18.16 -26.12
CA THR A 170 5.50 -17.91 -27.21
C THR A 170 4.32 -17.09 -26.72
N LYS A 171 3.73 -17.43 -25.56
CA LYS A 171 2.69 -16.62 -24.93
C LYS A 171 3.17 -15.20 -24.65
N LYS A 172 4.39 -15.06 -24.13
CA LYS A 172 5.01 -13.74 -23.89
C LYS A 172 5.24 -13.01 -25.23
N LYS A 173 5.63 -13.71 -26.30
CA LYS A 173 5.77 -13.16 -27.65
C LYS A 173 4.42 -12.88 -28.32
N GLU A 174 3.41 -13.72 -28.14
CA GLU A 174 2.06 -13.50 -28.68
C GLU A 174 1.39 -12.33 -27.97
N ILE A 175 1.56 -12.19 -26.66
CA ILE A 175 1.19 -10.98 -25.92
C ILE A 175 1.96 -9.75 -26.45
N ILE A 176 3.18 -9.92 -26.91
CA ILE A 176 4.01 -8.86 -27.52
C ILE A 176 3.68 -8.67 -29.01
N ASN A 177 3.42 -9.70 -29.78
CA ASN A 177 3.24 -9.68 -31.24
C ASN A 177 1.78 -9.60 -31.72
N SER A 178 0.78 -9.82 -30.83
CA SER A 178 -0.62 -9.44 -31.12
C SER A 178 -0.82 -7.94 -31.01
N LYS A 179 0.26 -7.23 -30.73
CA LYS A 179 0.30 -5.80 -30.47
C LYS A 179 1.07 -5.12 -31.58
N ASN A 180 0.33 -4.37 -32.40
CA ASN A 180 0.83 -3.48 -33.45
C ASN A 180 2.00 -2.61 -32.95
N GLU A 181 2.86 -2.19 -33.86
CA GLU A 181 4.11 -1.46 -33.63
C GLU A 181 3.97 -0.15 -32.83
N ASN A 182 2.73 0.29 -32.54
CA ASN A 182 2.38 1.51 -31.80
C ASN A 182 1.42 1.21 -30.66
N GLU A 183 1.88 0.72 -29.53
CA GLU A 183 0.97 0.46 -28.41
C GLU A 183 1.28 1.25 -27.16
N LEU A 184 0.36 2.17 -26.88
CA LEU A 184 0.20 2.75 -25.56
C LEU A 184 -0.70 1.85 -24.72
N LEU A 185 -0.30 1.59 -23.47
CA LEU A 185 -1.00 0.74 -22.53
C LEU A 185 -1.11 1.39 -21.17
N VAL A 186 -2.25 1.25 -20.52
CA VAL A 186 -2.38 1.50 -19.08
C VAL A 186 -2.15 0.18 -18.35
N GLN A 187 -1.25 0.19 -17.38
CA GLN A 187 -0.97 -0.98 -16.56
C GLN A 187 -0.80 -0.61 -15.09
N TYR A 188 -1.07 -1.58 -14.23
CA TYR A 188 -0.74 -1.53 -12.82
C TYR A 188 0.77 -1.76 -12.64
N TYR A 189 1.40 -0.99 -11.76
CA TYR A 189 2.82 -1.09 -11.48
C TYR A 189 3.14 -0.91 -9.99
N LEU A 190 3.75 -1.91 -9.39
CA LEU A 190 4.32 -1.82 -8.05
C LEU A 190 5.85 -1.86 -8.14
N PRO A 191 6.54 -0.80 -7.68
CA PRO A 191 8.00 -0.74 -7.68
C PRO A 191 8.66 -1.93 -6.98
N LYS A 192 8.05 -2.41 -5.89
CA LYS A 192 8.55 -3.54 -5.09
C LYS A 192 8.72 -4.82 -5.90
N TYR A 193 7.86 -5.06 -6.89
CA TYR A 193 7.87 -6.29 -7.70
C TYR A 193 8.41 -6.05 -9.11
N CYS A 194 8.65 -4.80 -9.50
CA CYS A 194 9.14 -4.41 -10.83
C CYS A 194 8.35 -5.03 -11.99
N ASP A 195 7.05 -5.26 -11.79
CA ASP A 195 6.17 -5.94 -12.74
C ASP A 195 5.00 -5.07 -13.18
N PHE A 196 4.63 -5.20 -14.45
CA PHE A 196 3.52 -4.51 -15.08
C PHE A 196 2.41 -5.52 -15.37
N SER A 197 1.20 -5.25 -14.90
CA SER A 197 0.09 -6.17 -15.02
C SER A 197 -1.22 -5.48 -15.41
N SER A 198 -2.10 -6.20 -16.10
CA SER A 198 -3.49 -5.83 -16.28
C SER A 198 -4.42 -6.43 -15.19
N ARG A 199 -3.91 -7.37 -14.41
CA ARG A 199 -4.57 -7.94 -13.23
C ARG A 199 -3.79 -7.57 -12.00
N PHE A 200 -4.49 -7.11 -10.96
CA PHE A 200 -3.82 -6.60 -9.77
C PHE A 200 -4.62 -6.84 -8.50
N LYS A 201 -3.89 -6.89 -7.40
CA LYS A 201 -4.41 -6.80 -6.05
C LYS A 201 -4.06 -5.41 -5.53
N ALA A 202 -5.06 -4.66 -5.12
CA ALA A 202 -4.82 -3.35 -4.52
C ALA A 202 -4.30 -3.50 -3.09
N PHE A 203 -3.63 -2.51 -2.59
CA PHE A 203 -3.14 -2.45 -1.22
C PHE A 203 -3.72 -1.23 -0.51
N ARG A 204 -3.72 -1.26 0.82
CA ARG A 204 -4.05 -0.10 1.66
C ARG A 204 -2.79 0.57 2.16
N ARG A 205 -2.93 1.85 2.46
CA ARG A 205 -1.86 2.63 3.10
C ARG A 205 -2.05 2.64 4.63
N ASP A 206 -2.13 1.45 5.23
CA ASP A 206 -2.27 1.28 6.69
C ASP A 206 -1.03 1.81 7.46
N ASP A 207 0.06 2.05 6.74
CA ASP A 207 1.31 2.60 7.26
C ASP A 207 1.23 4.11 7.59
N LEU A 208 0.24 4.84 7.06
CA LEU A 208 0.19 6.31 7.16
C LEU A 208 0.10 6.81 8.61
N ALA A 209 -0.80 6.23 9.40
CA ALA A 209 -0.96 6.62 10.81
C ALA A 209 0.26 6.28 11.69
N ASN A 210 1.10 5.34 11.24
CA ASN A 210 2.36 4.94 11.88
C ASN A 210 3.60 5.43 11.10
N SER A 211 3.44 6.42 10.23
CA SER A 211 4.53 6.95 9.42
C SER A 211 5.59 7.67 10.26
N LYS A 212 6.80 7.77 9.71
CA LYS A 212 7.90 8.56 10.32
C LYS A 212 7.46 9.99 10.62
N PHE A 213 6.66 10.60 9.72
CA PHE A 213 6.11 11.94 9.90
C PHE A 213 5.26 12.05 11.19
N ILE A 214 4.35 11.11 11.44
CA ILE A 214 3.53 11.11 12.67
C ILE A 214 4.40 10.93 13.90
N HIS A 215 5.40 10.04 13.86
CA HIS A 215 6.33 9.84 14.97
C HIS A 215 7.16 11.11 15.28
N GLU A 216 7.59 11.84 14.27
CA GLU A 216 8.30 13.13 14.43
C GLU A 216 7.39 14.18 15.09
N LYS A 217 6.13 14.30 14.65
CA LYS A 217 5.14 15.21 15.29
C LYS A 217 4.85 14.81 16.74
N GLN A 218 4.70 13.51 17.03
CA GLN A 218 4.55 13.00 18.40
C GLN A 218 5.81 13.30 19.25
N GLY A 219 7.00 13.15 18.68
CA GLY A 219 8.28 13.48 19.32
C GLY A 219 8.34 14.94 19.74
N LYS A 220 8.02 15.87 18.82
CA LYS A 220 7.96 17.32 19.08
C LYS A 220 6.99 17.64 20.22
N LEU A 221 5.82 17.04 20.25
CA LEU A 221 4.84 17.22 21.33
C LEU A 221 5.35 16.72 22.68
N LYS A 222 6.03 15.57 22.72
CA LYS A 222 6.64 15.05 23.95
C LYS A 222 7.74 15.97 24.49
N GLU A 223 8.53 16.55 23.60
CA GLU A 223 9.54 17.54 23.96
C GLU A 223 8.90 18.81 24.54
N LEU A 224 7.85 19.35 23.89
CA LEU A 224 7.09 20.48 24.41
C LEU A 224 6.48 20.21 25.79
N ILE A 225 5.92 19.00 26.02
CA ILE A 225 5.38 18.61 27.32
C ILE A 225 6.49 18.64 28.38
N LYS A 226 7.65 18.10 28.08
CA LYS A 226 8.80 18.11 28.98
C LYS A 226 9.21 19.54 29.32
N ASP A 227 9.41 20.36 28.31
CA ASP A 227 9.80 21.75 28.46
C ASP A 227 8.82 22.56 29.33
N ILE A 228 7.50 22.42 29.07
CA ILE A 228 6.47 23.10 29.84
C ILE A 228 6.47 22.64 31.30
N SER A 229 6.66 21.34 31.55
CA SER A 229 6.67 20.76 32.89
C SER A 229 7.89 21.20 33.71
N GLU A 230 9.00 21.53 33.06
CA GLU A 230 10.23 22.04 33.72
C GLU A 230 10.11 23.51 34.15
N ILE A 231 9.17 24.29 33.58
CA ILE A 231 8.97 25.68 33.94
C ILE A 231 8.24 25.80 35.29
N LYS A 232 8.98 26.15 36.32
CA LYS A 232 8.43 26.37 37.66
C LYS A 232 7.99 27.82 37.79
N LEU A 233 6.71 28.03 38.06
CA LEU A 233 6.14 29.33 38.38
C LEU A 233 6.19 29.55 39.89
N LYS A 234 6.40 30.80 40.35
CA LYS A 234 6.22 31.15 41.75
C LYS A 234 4.75 31.00 42.13
N ALA A 235 4.48 30.47 43.31
CA ALA A 235 3.11 30.32 43.79
C ALA A 235 2.44 31.70 43.90
N PHE A 236 1.17 31.79 43.44
CA PHE A 236 0.39 33.05 43.47
C PHE A 236 0.32 33.70 44.86
N SER A 237 0.40 32.89 45.95
CA SER A 237 0.46 33.32 47.32
C SER A 237 1.72 34.12 47.72
N GLU A 238 2.80 34.03 46.95
CA GLU A 238 4.03 34.77 47.24
C GLU A 238 4.05 36.14 46.57
N ILE A 239 3.24 36.37 45.53
CA ILE A 239 3.17 37.62 44.78
C ILE A 239 2.28 38.65 45.53
N ASN A 240 1.27 38.17 46.28
CA ASN A 240 0.32 39.02 47.01
C ASN A 240 0.74 39.42 48.43
N LYS A 241 1.87 38.93 48.93
CA LYS A 241 2.40 39.39 50.25
C LYS A 241 2.91 40.84 50.30
N GLY A 242 2.81 41.55 49.18
CA GLY A 242 3.26 42.95 49.07
C GLY A 242 2.16 44.01 49.04
N LYS A 243 0.85 43.64 49.09
CA LYS A 243 -0.25 44.60 49.12
C LYS A 243 -1.37 44.13 50.08
N SER A 244 -1.33 44.73 51.28
CA SER A 244 -2.41 45.00 52.25
C SER A 244 -3.60 44.09 52.42
N ASP A 245 -3.80 43.75 53.70
CA ASP A 245 -4.93 43.17 54.39
C ASP A 245 -6.32 43.62 53.88
N GLY A 246 -7.20 42.62 53.67
CA GLY A 246 -8.62 42.83 53.40
C GLY A 246 -9.29 41.50 53.00
N GLU A 247 -9.97 40.87 53.93
CA GLU A 247 -10.77 39.66 53.80
C GLU A 247 -11.81 39.81 52.69
N ASP A 248 -11.93 38.82 51.82
CA ASP A 248 -13.17 38.08 51.53
C ASP A 248 -12.95 36.98 50.49
N GLU A 249 -13.32 35.76 50.88
CA GLU A 249 -13.41 34.60 50.02
C GLU A 249 -14.63 34.70 49.09
N THR A 250 -14.40 35.03 47.83
CA THR A 250 -15.32 34.61 46.75
C THR A 250 -14.52 34.46 45.48
N HIS A 251 -14.75 33.35 44.74
CA HIS A 251 -14.27 33.14 43.39
C HIS A 251 -14.78 34.24 42.46
N SER A 252 -14.15 35.40 42.51
CA SER A 252 -14.48 36.55 41.69
C SER A 252 -13.53 36.58 40.50
N ILE A 253 -14.11 36.53 39.31
CA ILE A 253 -13.51 37.05 38.11
C ILE A 253 -13.13 38.52 38.42
N ASN A 254 -11.85 38.77 38.75
CA ASN A 254 -11.39 40.13 38.98
C ASN A 254 -11.41 40.90 37.65
N LEU A 255 -12.52 41.58 37.38
CA LEU A 255 -12.62 42.61 36.38
C LEU A 255 -12.00 43.89 36.99
N SER A 256 -10.70 44.02 36.95
CA SER A 256 -10.07 45.30 37.28
C SER A 256 -10.10 46.21 36.05
N VAL A 257 -11.00 47.16 36.04
CA VAL A 257 -11.02 48.23 35.04
C VAL A 257 -10.03 49.31 35.49
N PHE A 258 -8.81 49.21 34.97
CA PHE A 258 -7.86 50.33 35.04
C PHE A 258 -7.78 50.95 33.64
N GLY A 259 -8.24 52.19 33.50
CA GLY A 259 -8.03 52.99 32.30
C GLY A 259 -8.65 52.44 31.01
N GLY A 260 -9.84 51.82 31.06
CA GLY A 260 -10.56 51.38 29.84
C GLY A 260 -10.05 50.11 29.18
N SER A 261 -9.24 49.28 29.85
CA SER A 261 -8.82 47.97 29.36
C SER A 261 -9.50 46.81 30.11
N LEU A 262 -9.93 45.82 29.36
CA LEU A 262 -10.53 44.59 29.90
C LEU A 262 -9.39 43.56 30.06
N LEU A 263 -9.10 43.17 31.33
CA LEU A 263 -8.12 42.13 31.65
C LEU A 263 -8.83 40.76 31.74
N THR A 264 -8.38 39.80 30.98
CA THR A 264 -8.89 38.43 31.03
C THR A 264 -7.77 37.44 31.32
N SER A 265 -8.01 36.47 32.23
CA SER A 265 -7.04 35.40 32.49
C SER A 265 -6.77 34.56 31.24
N LYS A 266 -5.51 34.22 31.03
CA LYS A 266 -5.10 33.30 29.95
C LYS A 266 -5.19 31.83 30.31
N GLU A 267 -5.71 31.48 31.48
CA GLU A 267 -5.94 30.09 31.85
C GLU A 267 -6.98 29.43 30.96
N LEU A 268 -6.73 28.15 30.64
CA LEU A 268 -7.71 27.31 29.93
C LEU A 268 -8.89 26.96 30.85
N SER A 269 -10.11 27.02 30.35
CA SER A 269 -11.29 26.60 31.10
C SER A 269 -11.20 25.11 31.46
N PRO A 270 -11.79 24.68 32.60
CA PRO A 270 -11.74 23.27 33.03
C PRO A 270 -12.20 22.28 31.95
N LYS A 271 -13.23 22.62 31.17
CA LYS A 271 -13.70 21.81 30.05
C LYS A 271 -12.65 21.63 28.98
N LYS A 272 -11.94 22.69 28.60
CA LYS A 272 -10.87 22.63 27.61
C LYS A 272 -9.65 21.86 28.12
N ARG A 273 -9.32 21.99 29.43
CA ARG A 273 -8.23 21.18 30.03
C ARG A 273 -8.55 19.70 29.97
N ALA A 274 -9.75 19.29 30.36
CA ALA A 274 -10.17 17.89 30.30
C ALA A 274 -10.11 17.31 28.87
N ASP A 275 -10.57 18.05 27.87
CA ASP A 275 -10.46 17.67 26.46
C ASP A 275 -8.99 17.47 26.03
N VAL A 276 -8.11 18.41 26.36
CA VAL A 276 -6.69 18.32 26.04
C VAL A 276 -5.99 17.16 26.76
N ILE A 277 -6.30 16.92 28.04
CA ILE A 277 -5.77 15.78 28.80
C ILE A 277 -6.17 14.46 28.12
N GLN A 278 -7.44 14.32 27.77
CA GLN A 278 -7.96 13.11 27.11
C GLN A 278 -7.30 12.90 25.73
N LYS A 279 -7.20 13.95 24.91
CA LYS A 279 -6.54 13.89 23.60
C LYS A 279 -5.07 13.52 23.73
N THR A 280 -4.35 14.13 24.65
CA THR A 280 -2.94 13.81 24.89
C THR A 280 -2.74 12.38 25.34
N SER A 281 -3.61 11.88 26.23
CA SER A 281 -3.57 10.47 26.65
C SER A 281 -3.80 9.53 25.47
N ASN A 282 -4.79 9.80 24.62
CA ASN A 282 -5.12 8.97 23.46
C ASN A 282 -4.03 8.99 22.38
N LEU A 283 -3.45 10.15 22.09
CA LEU A 283 -2.52 10.33 20.96
C LEU A 283 -1.06 10.07 21.32
N LEU A 284 -0.66 10.30 22.57
CA LEU A 284 0.75 10.20 22.99
C LEU A 284 0.99 9.17 24.10
N ASN A 285 -0.08 8.61 24.67
CA ASN A 285 -0.05 7.76 25.87
C ASN A 285 0.61 8.45 27.06
N ILE A 286 0.34 9.76 27.23
CA ILE A 286 0.85 10.59 28.33
C ILE A 286 -0.34 11.21 29.07
N GLN A 287 -0.36 11.06 30.40
CA GLN A 287 -1.33 11.70 31.26
C GLN A 287 -0.79 13.04 31.73
N LEU A 288 -1.48 14.13 31.39
CA LEU A 288 -1.14 15.47 31.87
C LEU A 288 -1.86 15.74 33.20
N GLU A 289 -1.17 16.44 34.10
CA GLU A 289 -1.76 16.95 35.35
C GLU A 289 -2.35 18.35 35.13
N ASP A 290 -3.32 18.75 35.95
CA ASP A 290 -3.89 20.10 35.90
C ASP A 290 -2.83 21.21 36.13
N SER A 291 -1.79 20.93 36.89
CA SER A 291 -0.65 21.79 37.12
C SER A 291 0.11 22.18 35.84
N PHE A 292 0.04 21.34 34.81
CA PHE A 292 0.61 21.60 33.47
C PHE A 292 0.08 22.91 32.88
N PHE A 293 -1.24 23.16 33.05
CA PHE A 293 -1.95 24.31 32.47
C PHE A 293 -1.85 25.61 33.32
N ASN A 294 -1.23 25.53 34.47
CA ASN A 294 -1.04 26.69 35.32
C ASN A 294 -0.10 27.68 34.64
N VAL A 295 -0.57 28.88 34.34
CA VAL A 295 0.17 30.01 33.75
C VAL A 295 0.42 31.15 34.72
N GLY A 296 0.17 30.94 36.02
CA GLY A 296 0.34 31.97 37.06
C GLY A 296 -0.63 33.14 36.90
N GLY A 297 -0.12 34.34 36.99
CA GLY A 297 -0.89 35.58 36.86
C GLY A 297 -0.99 36.14 35.43
N LEU A 298 -0.80 35.30 34.39
CA LEU A 298 -0.81 35.76 33.01
C LEU A 298 -2.18 36.28 32.59
N MET A 299 -2.24 37.53 32.15
CA MET A 299 -3.45 38.23 31.75
C MET A 299 -3.34 38.75 30.32
N GLU A 300 -4.45 38.74 29.57
CA GLU A 300 -4.60 39.45 28.30
C GLU A 300 -5.37 40.74 28.53
N SER A 301 -4.78 41.87 28.19
CA SER A 301 -5.46 43.17 28.18
C SER A 301 -5.96 43.47 26.77
N ARG A 302 -7.23 43.90 26.68
CA ARG A 302 -7.83 44.45 25.47
C ARG A 302 -8.16 45.90 25.74
N LEU A 303 -7.53 46.82 25.01
CA LEU A 303 -7.86 48.23 25.08
C LEU A 303 -9.28 48.44 24.52
N SER A 304 -10.14 49.05 25.33
CA SER A 304 -11.57 49.27 25.04
C SER A 304 -11.83 50.42 24.08
N PHE A 305 -10.80 51.13 23.62
CA PHE A 305 -10.97 52.26 22.69
C PHE A 305 -10.72 51.81 21.26
N SER A 306 -11.78 51.69 20.54
CA SER A 306 -11.92 51.19 19.18
C SER A 306 -11.38 52.20 18.15
N SER A 307 -10.20 51.91 17.63
CA SER A 307 -9.98 52.09 16.21
C SER A 307 -10.06 50.73 15.55
N PRO A 308 -10.82 50.53 14.46
CA PRO A 308 -10.88 49.25 13.74
C PRO A 308 -9.52 48.78 13.22
N TYR A 309 -8.51 49.66 13.27
CA TYR A 309 -7.18 49.44 12.69
C TYR A 309 -6.08 49.06 13.67
N PHE A 310 -6.32 49.08 15.01
CA PHE A 310 -5.33 48.71 16.01
C PHE A 310 -5.86 47.67 16.99
N ASN A 311 -5.55 46.43 16.71
CA ASN A 311 -5.85 45.30 17.61
C ASN A 311 -4.69 45.18 18.62
N ASN A 312 -4.52 46.16 19.49
CA ASN A 312 -3.50 46.18 20.54
C ASN A 312 -3.92 45.25 21.69
N LYS A 313 -3.64 43.94 21.52
CA LYS A 313 -3.65 42.98 22.62
C LYS A 313 -2.28 43.01 23.27
N SER A 314 -2.21 43.33 24.56
CA SER A 314 -0.98 43.15 25.33
C SER A 314 -1.13 42.01 26.31
N ILE A 315 -0.03 41.26 26.52
CA ILE A 315 0.04 40.15 27.46
C ILE A 315 0.83 40.64 28.66
N GLU A 316 0.19 40.66 29.84
CA GLU A 316 0.77 41.10 31.10
C GLU A 316 1.10 39.87 31.96
N GLY A 317 2.28 39.85 32.56
CA GLY A 317 2.81 38.77 33.38
C GLY A 317 4.33 38.83 33.42
N THR A 318 4.92 38.00 34.24
CA THR A 318 6.38 37.80 34.28
C THR A 318 6.88 37.13 32.99
N GLU A 319 8.15 37.31 32.65
CA GLU A 319 8.72 36.68 31.44
C GLU A 319 8.57 35.13 31.47
N THR A 320 8.71 34.52 32.65
CA THR A 320 8.51 33.06 32.83
C THR A 320 7.06 32.63 32.58
N GLU A 321 6.07 33.42 33.01
CA GLU A 321 4.65 33.20 32.75
C GLU A 321 4.33 33.33 31.25
N LYS A 322 4.88 34.37 30.62
CA LYS A 322 4.73 34.61 29.18
C LYS A 322 5.33 33.47 28.37
N GLU A 323 6.54 33.01 28.74
CA GLU A 323 7.20 31.87 28.10
C GLU A 323 6.36 30.58 28.23
N LYS A 324 5.92 30.28 29.46
CA LYS A 324 5.07 29.08 29.68
C LYS A 324 3.77 29.18 28.92
N GLY A 325 3.10 30.34 28.98
CA GLY A 325 1.86 30.58 28.24
C GLY A 325 2.03 30.40 26.73
N LYS A 326 3.14 30.90 26.16
CA LYS A 326 3.47 30.70 24.74
C LYS A 326 3.69 29.22 24.41
N LYS A 327 4.50 28.50 25.18
CA LYS A 327 4.75 27.07 24.96
C LYS A 327 3.48 26.25 25.07
N ILE A 328 2.55 26.57 25.97
CA ILE A 328 1.23 25.91 26.05
C ILE A 328 0.42 26.19 24.77
N GLN A 329 0.42 27.43 24.24
CA GLN A 329 -0.27 27.74 22.98
C GLN A 329 0.35 26.96 21.80
N ASP A 330 1.67 26.87 21.73
CA ASP A 330 2.37 26.08 20.72
C ASP A 330 2.04 24.58 20.85
N PHE A 331 2.00 24.03 22.07
CA PHE A 331 1.58 22.66 22.33
C PHE A 331 0.15 22.39 21.87
N LEU A 332 -0.80 23.30 22.18
CA LEU A 332 -2.20 23.15 21.78
C LEU A 332 -2.35 23.18 20.24
N ARG A 333 -1.58 24.03 19.57
CA ARG A 333 -1.56 24.11 18.12
C ARG A 333 -1.04 22.82 17.51
N GLU A 334 0.10 22.32 17.97
CA GLU A 334 0.71 21.07 17.47
C GLU A 334 -0.17 19.84 17.78
N LEU A 335 -0.81 19.80 18.95
CA LEU A 335 -1.74 18.69 19.31
C LEU A 335 -2.95 18.66 18.37
N LYS A 336 -3.53 19.83 18.08
CA LYS A 336 -4.64 19.94 17.14
C LYS A 336 -4.23 19.62 15.71
N ALA A 337 -3.02 19.98 15.31
CA ALA A 337 -2.46 19.63 14.01
C ALA A 337 -2.27 18.10 13.89
N LEU A 338 -1.70 17.45 14.92
CA LEU A 338 -1.54 15.98 14.95
C LEU A 338 -2.88 15.25 14.84
N GLU A 339 -3.91 15.72 15.56
CA GLU A 339 -5.28 15.18 15.47
C GLU A 339 -5.79 15.26 14.02
N GLY A 340 -5.67 16.41 13.37
CA GLY A 340 -6.11 16.62 11.99
C GLY A 340 -5.33 15.76 10.98
N TYR A 341 -4.02 15.59 11.16
CA TYR A 341 -3.23 14.67 10.31
C TYR A 341 -3.69 13.22 10.45
N LEU A 342 -3.93 12.76 11.68
CA LEU A 342 -4.38 11.39 11.91
C LEU A 342 -5.78 11.14 11.36
N GLU A 343 -6.70 12.10 11.47
CA GLU A 343 -8.02 12.02 10.85
C GLU A 343 -7.90 11.86 9.32
N MET A 344 -7.11 12.70 8.68
CA MET A 344 -6.88 12.64 7.24
C MET A 344 -6.21 11.32 6.81
N PHE A 345 -5.18 10.89 7.54
CA PHE A 345 -4.44 9.66 7.21
C PHE A 345 -5.29 8.41 7.38
N ASN A 346 -6.11 8.35 8.42
CA ASN A 346 -7.07 7.27 8.63
C ASN A 346 -8.15 7.26 7.54
N TYR A 347 -8.60 8.44 7.11
CA TYR A 347 -9.56 8.55 6.02
C TYR A 347 -8.99 8.00 4.72
N ILE A 348 -7.82 8.48 4.30
CA ILE A 348 -7.13 8.00 3.09
C ILE A 348 -6.75 6.52 3.22
N GLY A 349 -6.25 6.08 4.38
CA GLY A 349 -5.87 4.70 4.66
C GLY A 349 -7.05 3.71 4.61
N SER A 350 -8.30 4.20 4.70
CA SER A 350 -9.49 3.37 4.52
C SER A 350 -9.73 2.94 3.07
N TYR A 351 -9.08 3.58 2.11
CA TYR A 351 -9.19 3.26 0.68
C TYR A 351 -8.10 2.29 0.23
N PHE A 352 -8.43 1.49 -0.77
CA PHE A 352 -7.45 0.75 -1.55
C PHE A 352 -6.78 1.67 -2.58
N VAL A 353 -5.56 1.33 -2.96
CA VAL A 353 -4.71 2.14 -3.83
C VAL A 353 -4.39 1.40 -5.11
N ILE A 354 -4.59 2.06 -6.26
CA ILE A 354 -4.18 1.58 -7.58
C ILE A 354 -3.08 2.48 -8.12
N PRO A 355 -1.82 2.01 -8.14
CA PRO A 355 -0.74 2.68 -8.86
C PRO A 355 -0.80 2.33 -10.34
N LEU A 356 -1.01 3.32 -11.20
CA LEU A 356 -1.07 3.16 -12.65
C LEU A 356 0.11 3.81 -13.36
N VAL A 357 0.47 3.24 -14.48
CA VAL A 357 1.45 3.78 -15.41
C VAL A 357 0.90 3.71 -16.84
N LEU A 358 1.18 4.75 -17.62
CA LEU A 358 1.04 4.76 -19.05
C LEU A 358 2.36 4.32 -19.67
N ARG A 359 2.33 3.32 -20.52
CA ARG A 359 3.50 2.73 -21.15
C ARG A 359 3.46 2.90 -22.65
N ASN A 360 4.57 3.30 -23.23
CA ASN A 360 4.78 3.18 -24.67
C ASN A 360 5.63 1.92 -24.95
N THR A 361 4.98 0.83 -25.33
CA THR A 361 5.67 -0.41 -25.69
C THR A 361 6.06 -0.45 -27.17
N GLY A 362 5.61 0.53 -27.96
CA GLY A 362 5.90 0.70 -29.38
C GLY A 362 7.30 1.23 -29.65
N GLN A 363 7.56 1.49 -30.93
CA GLN A 363 8.80 2.08 -31.42
C GLN A 363 8.63 3.55 -31.83
N GLU A 364 7.40 4.05 -31.83
CA GLU A 364 7.09 5.41 -32.22
C GLU A 364 6.87 6.33 -31.01
N PHE A 365 7.21 7.56 -31.19
CA PHE A 365 6.96 8.66 -30.27
C PHE A 365 5.48 9.05 -30.31
N ASN A 366 4.88 9.36 -29.17
CA ASN A 366 3.50 9.79 -29.08
C ASN A 366 3.38 11.17 -28.44
N GLU A 367 2.56 12.02 -29.02
CA GLU A 367 2.24 13.38 -28.57
C GLU A 367 0.76 13.56 -28.29
N SER A 368 0.44 14.51 -27.41
CA SER A 368 -0.95 14.90 -27.09
C SER A 368 -1.80 13.67 -26.76
N ILE A 369 -1.35 12.93 -25.76
CA ILE A 369 -1.96 11.67 -25.36
C ILE A 369 -3.07 11.97 -24.36
N THR A 370 -4.29 11.52 -24.65
CA THR A 370 -5.42 11.55 -23.72
C THR A 370 -5.73 10.13 -23.27
N VAL A 371 -5.82 9.92 -21.96
CA VAL A 371 -6.18 8.63 -21.36
C VAL A 371 -7.47 8.81 -20.57
N LYS A 372 -8.51 8.07 -20.92
CA LYS A 372 -9.77 7.98 -20.18
C LYS A 372 -9.82 6.65 -19.45
N LEU A 373 -10.04 6.68 -18.13
CA LEU A 373 -10.31 5.50 -17.32
C LEU A 373 -11.80 5.50 -16.97
N LYS A 374 -12.49 4.40 -17.21
CA LYS A 374 -13.94 4.25 -17.00
C LYS A 374 -14.19 3.24 -15.89
N PHE A 375 -14.51 3.72 -14.71
CA PHE A 375 -14.82 2.89 -13.54
C PHE A 375 -16.33 2.69 -13.40
N PRO A 376 -16.81 1.47 -13.08
CA PRO A 376 -18.23 1.24 -12.78
C PRO A 376 -18.69 2.10 -11.59
N LYS A 377 -19.93 2.60 -11.65
CA LYS A 377 -20.51 3.46 -10.59
C LYS A 377 -20.68 2.77 -9.23
N GLU A 378 -20.66 1.44 -9.20
CA GLU A 378 -20.70 0.65 -7.97
C GLU A 378 -19.39 0.74 -7.17
N VAL A 379 -18.30 1.20 -7.79
CA VAL A 379 -17.01 1.40 -7.15
C VAL A 379 -16.95 2.80 -6.56
N GLU A 380 -16.87 2.90 -5.25
CA GLU A 380 -16.67 4.20 -4.57
C GLU A 380 -15.22 4.65 -4.82
N ILE A 381 -15.04 5.75 -5.56
CA ILE A 381 -13.73 6.32 -5.86
C ILE A 381 -13.57 7.62 -5.08
N LEU A 382 -12.39 7.85 -4.50
CA LEU A 382 -12.06 9.09 -3.85
C LEU A 382 -11.77 10.17 -4.91
N GLU A 383 -12.62 11.16 -4.96
CA GLU A 383 -12.43 12.35 -5.82
C GLU A 383 -11.69 13.46 -5.05
N PRO A 384 -11.00 14.40 -5.73
CA PRO A 384 -10.30 15.50 -5.07
C PRO A 384 -11.17 16.27 -4.08
N GLN A 385 -12.42 16.51 -4.41
CA GLN A 385 -13.39 17.22 -3.57
C GLN A 385 -13.82 16.47 -2.31
N ASP A 386 -13.62 15.14 -2.25
CA ASP A 386 -13.94 14.32 -1.09
C ASP A 386 -12.86 14.42 0.00
N LEU A 387 -11.67 14.89 -0.38
CA LEU A 387 -10.62 15.20 0.57
C LEU A 387 -11.02 16.44 1.36
N LYS A 388 -11.59 16.19 2.54
CA LYS A 388 -12.00 17.27 3.45
C LYS A 388 -10.86 18.25 3.67
N VAL A 389 -11.17 19.51 3.50
CA VAL A 389 -10.25 20.59 3.85
C VAL A 389 -9.89 20.44 5.33
N PRO A 390 -8.63 20.19 5.69
CA PRO A 390 -8.23 20.11 7.08
C PRO A 390 -8.40 21.46 7.77
N SER A 391 -8.29 21.48 9.11
CA SER A 391 -8.37 22.78 9.81
C SER A 391 -7.28 23.73 9.29
N PRO A 392 -7.48 25.06 9.31
CA PRO A 392 -6.49 26.04 8.85
C PRO A 392 -5.11 25.83 9.48
N LEU A 393 -5.04 25.39 10.74
CA LEU A 393 -3.79 25.07 11.43
C LEU A 393 -3.03 23.91 10.77
N VAL A 394 -3.74 22.91 10.26
CA VAL A 394 -3.12 21.79 9.55
C VAL A 394 -2.61 22.27 8.20
N ILE A 395 -3.38 23.08 7.48
CA ILE A 395 -2.96 23.66 6.18
C ILE A 395 -1.70 24.52 6.35
N GLU A 396 -1.66 25.38 7.37
CA GLU A 396 -0.50 26.24 7.65
C GLU A 396 0.77 25.43 7.99
N GLU A 397 0.63 24.21 8.49
CA GLU A 397 1.73 23.32 8.86
C GLU A 397 2.07 22.25 7.80
N PHE A 398 1.33 22.19 6.68
CA PHE A 398 1.69 21.29 5.59
C PHE A 398 3.11 21.58 5.13
N THR A 399 3.97 20.61 5.29
CA THR A 399 5.30 20.63 4.69
C THR A 399 5.25 20.02 3.30
N ASP A 400 6.02 20.60 2.37
CA ASP A 400 6.20 20.04 1.04
C ASP A 400 6.50 18.53 1.14
N GLY A 401 5.70 17.74 0.45
CA GLY A 401 5.97 16.33 0.25
C GLY A 401 5.07 15.34 1.01
N ILE A 402 4.35 15.73 2.08
CA ILE A 402 3.53 14.72 2.80
C ILE A 402 2.39 14.18 1.93
N LEU A 403 1.64 15.06 1.26
CA LEU A 403 0.59 14.63 0.33
C LEU A 403 1.17 13.93 -0.90
N ASN A 404 2.31 14.38 -1.40
CA ASN A 404 3.05 13.69 -2.45
C ASN A 404 3.43 12.27 -2.03
N TYR A 405 3.92 12.09 -0.81
CA TYR A 405 4.24 10.77 -0.26
C TYR A 405 3.01 9.86 -0.16
N ILE A 406 1.85 10.43 0.18
CA ILE A 406 0.60 9.69 0.35
C ILE A 406 -0.03 9.29 -0.99
N LEU A 407 -0.10 10.25 -1.92
CA LEU A 407 -0.92 10.16 -3.13
C LEU A 407 -0.14 9.76 -4.39
N ARG A 408 1.18 9.61 -4.32
CA ARG A 408 2.02 9.42 -5.50
C ARG A 408 2.95 8.22 -5.41
N HIS A 409 3.39 7.80 -6.58
CA HIS A 409 4.51 6.87 -6.71
C HIS A 409 5.79 7.43 -6.09
N ASN A 410 6.52 6.60 -5.35
CA ASN A 410 7.91 6.92 -5.02
C ASN A 410 8.73 6.94 -6.32
N LYS A 411 9.68 7.87 -6.43
CA LYS A 411 10.60 7.94 -7.57
C LYS A 411 11.22 6.58 -7.86
N ASP A 412 10.98 6.09 -9.06
CA ASP A 412 11.56 4.85 -9.56
C ASP A 412 12.30 5.13 -10.87
N SER A 413 13.47 4.53 -11.06
CA SER A 413 14.28 4.68 -12.29
C SER A 413 13.61 4.16 -13.56
N LYS A 414 12.53 3.38 -13.44
CA LYS A 414 11.78 2.80 -14.57
C LYS A 414 10.55 3.60 -14.99
N VAL A 415 10.14 4.56 -14.18
CA VAL A 415 8.93 5.35 -14.41
C VAL A 415 9.28 6.83 -14.25
N GLN A 416 8.97 7.61 -15.27
CA GLN A 416 9.16 9.06 -15.25
C GLN A 416 7.98 9.73 -14.55
N GLU A 417 8.26 10.82 -13.84
CA GLU A 417 7.27 11.78 -13.35
C GLU A 417 7.44 13.06 -14.17
N ASN A 418 6.37 13.53 -14.76
CA ASN A 418 6.41 14.73 -15.60
C ASN A 418 5.18 15.62 -15.38
N PHE A 419 4.93 15.97 -14.14
CA PHE A 419 3.82 16.85 -13.77
C PHE A 419 4.32 18.06 -13.03
N GLU A 420 3.87 19.24 -13.46
CA GLU A 420 4.00 20.48 -12.71
C GLU A 420 2.86 20.57 -11.71
N TYR A 421 3.17 20.85 -10.46
CA TYR A 421 2.20 20.94 -9.38
C TYR A 421 2.13 22.37 -8.90
N SER A 422 0.92 22.78 -8.51
CA SER A 422 0.75 24.04 -7.80
C SER A 422 1.59 24.04 -6.53
N PRO A 423 2.21 25.16 -6.16
CA PRO A 423 2.93 25.26 -4.90
C PRO A 423 1.99 25.03 -3.73
N LEU A 424 2.52 24.53 -2.62
CA LEU A 424 1.76 24.46 -1.37
C LEU A 424 1.22 25.84 -1.00
N PRO A 425 -0.01 25.88 -0.44
CA PRO A 425 -0.53 27.12 0.12
C PRO A 425 0.45 27.73 1.10
N SER A 426 0.89 28.94 0.84
CA SER A 426 1.71 29.67 1.77
C SER A 426 0.81 30.43 2.76
N PRO A 427 1.17 30.51 4.07
CA PRO A 427 0.42 31.34 4.99
C PRO A 427 0.31 32.75 4.40
N PRO A 428 -0.89 33.31 4.26
CA PRO A 428 -1.05 34.63 3.66
C PRO A 428 -0.26 35.65 4.46
N ILE A 429 0.56 36.44 3.77
CA ILE A 429 1.22 37.61 4.36
C ILE A 429 0.09 38.50 4.87
N LEU A 430 0.07 38.72 6.18
CA LEU A 430 -0.94 39.57 6.84
C LEU A 430 -1.01 40.94 6.13
N SER A 431 -1.97 41.10 5.23
CA SER A 431 -2.38 42.42 4.80
C SER A 431 -3.24 42.99 5.93
N LEU A 432 -2.98 44.24 6.29
CA LEU A 432 -3.70 44.97 7.36
C LEU A 432 -5.21 45.14 7.08
N SER A 433 -5.70 44.68 5.92
CA SER A 433 -7.05 44.90 5.42
C SER A 433 -7.94 43.67 5.39
N GLN A 434 -7.44 42.46 5.63
CA GLN A 434 -8.24 41.22 5.51
C GLN A 434 -8.77 40.76 6.88
N SER A 435 -10.04 40.36 6.89
CA SER A 435 -10.65 39.72 8.06
C SER A 435 -10.16 38.27 8.23
N TYR A 436 -10.29 37.69 9.43
CA TYR A 436 -9.93 36.30 9.69
C TYR A 436 -10.73 35.30 8.80
N SER A 437 -11.98 35.60 8.51
CA SER A 437 -12.84 34.78 7.62
C SER A 437 -12.33 34.76 6.19
N GLU A 438 -11.97 35.93 5.63
CA GLU A 438 -11.37 36.03 4.29
C GLU A 438 -10.05 35.26 4.19
N LYS A 439 -9.24 35.29 5.24
CA LYS A 439 -7.99 34.54 5.31
C LYS A 439 -8.24 33.02 5.29
N VAL A 440 -9.22 32.53 6.05
CA VAL A 440 -9.58 31.10 6.07
C VAL A 440 -10.14 30.65 4.73
N GLU A 441 -10.95 31.49 4.09
CA GLU A 441 -11.52 31.21 2.75
C GLU A 441 -10.41 31.10 1.70
N SER A 442 -9.49 32.05 1.66
CA SER A 442 -8.32 32.01 0.77
C SER A 442 -7.45 30.76 0.99
N LEU A 443 -7.19 30.39 2.26
CA LEU A 443 -6.43 29.16 2.56
C LEU A 443 -7.15 27.88 2.08
N ASN A 444 -8.47 27.87 2.18
CA ASN A 444 -9.25 26.72 1.72
C ASN A 444 -9.25 26.64 0.19
N GLU A 445 -9.33 27.76 -0.52
CA GLU A 445 -9.21 27.83 -1.98
C GLU A 445 -7.81 27.35 -2.43
N ASP A 446 -6.75 27.93 -1.86
CA ASP A 446 -5.37 27.52 -2.14
C ASP A 446 -5.14 26.02 -1.90
N TYR A 447 -5.71 25.47 -0.81
CA TYR A 447 -5.64 24.04 -0.53
C TYR A 447 -6.37 23.21 -1.59
N SER A 448 -7.57 23.63 -1.98
CA SER A 448 -8.35 22.94 -3.01
C SER A 448 -7.62 22.94 -4.35
N ASP A 449 -7.04 24.06 -4.74
CA ASP A 449 -6.24 24.17 -5.95
C ASP A 449 -4.99 23.26 -5.91
N TYR A 450 -4.33 23.22 -4.74
CA TYR A 450 -3.22 22.31 -4.54
C TYR A 450 -3.63 20.84 -4.67
N ILE A 451 -4.73 20.41 -4.02
CA ILE A 451 -5.25 19.05 -4.15
C ILE A 451 -5.61 18.73 -5.60
N ASN A 452 -6.34 19.60 -6.28
CA ASN A 452 -6.68 19.42 -7.69
C ASN A 452 -5.43 19.24 -8.56
N SER A 453 -4.37 20.02 -8.29
CA SER A 453 -3.10 19.91 -9.02
C SER A 453 -2.39 18.56 -8.77
N LEU A 454 -2.54 17.97 -7.57
CA LEU A 454 -1.97 16.66 -7.26
C LEU A 454 -2.65 15.54 -8.03
N PHE A 455 -3.97 15.60 -8.15
CA PHE A 455 -4.72 14.61 -8.94
C PHE A 455 -4.56 14.85 -10.45
N ASN A 456 -4.48 16.11 -10.87
CA ASN A 456 -4.29 16.54 -12.26
C ASN A 456 -5.16 15.73 -13.23
N VAL A 457 -6.46 15.70 -13.00
CA VAL A 457 -7.44 14.87 -13.68
C VAL A 457 -8.72 15.66 -13.93
N GLU A 458 -9.34 15.47 -15.09
CA GLU A 458 -10.71 15.90 -15.36
C GLU A 458 -11.67 14.77 -15.00
N LEU A 459 -12.69 15.07 -14.19
CA LEU A 459 -13.65 14.10 -13.68
C LEU A 459 -15.04 14.43 -14.19
N TYR A 460 -15.72 13.43 -14.74
CA TYR A 460 -17.11 13.53 -15.13
C TYR A 460 -17.79 12.15 -15.15
N ASN A 461 -19.11 12.14 -15.27
CA ASN A 461 -19.90 10.92 -15.31
C ASN A 461 -20.42 10.69 -16.72
N GLU A 462 -20.24 9.48 -17.24
CA GLU A 462 -20.86 8.98 -18.47
C GLU A 462 -21.72 7.76 -18.11
N ASP A 463 -23.03 7.81 -18.40
CA ASP A 463 -23.99 6.70 -18.18
C ASP A 463 -23.75 5.93 -16.86
N GLU A 464 -23.16 4.73 -16.97
CA GLU A 464 -22.86 3.81 -15.86
C GLU A 464 -21.43 3.93 -15.31
N TYR A 465 -20.65 4.95 -15.73
CA TYR A 465 -19.24 5.07 -15.39
C TYR A 465 -18.87 6.41 -14.77
N HIS A 466 -17.94 6.37 -13.81
CA HIS A 466 -17.09 7.50 -13.46
C HIS A 466 -15.91 7.55 -14.41
N VAL A 467 -15.71 8.68 -15.07
CA VAL A 467 -14.64 8.87 -16.06
C VAL A 467 -13.56 9.77 -15.52
N PHE A 468 -12.32 9.29 -15.56
CA PHE A 468 -11.11 10.00 -15.19
C PHE A 468 -10.31 10.26 -16.46
N GLU A 469 -10.20 11.52 -16.87
CA GLU A 469 -9.49 11.91 -18.08
C GLU A 469 -8.16 12.59 -17.75
N TYR A 470 -7.06 12.01 -18.26
CA TYR A 470 -5.69 12.47 -18.06
C TYR A 470 -5.09 12.92 -19.37
N TYR A 471 -4.29 13.98 -19.31
CA TYR A 471 -3.55 14.48 -20.46
C TYR A 471 -2.04 14.36 -20.25
N TYR A 472 -1.35 13.78 -21.24
CA TYR A 472 0.10 13.69 -21.29
C TYR A 472 0.61 14.38 -22.54
N ARG A 473 1.63 15.22 -22.37
CA ARG A 473 2.20 15.98 -23.49
C ARG A 473 2.86 15.07 -24.50
N GLU A 474 3.71 14.17 -24.02
CA GLU A 474 4.52 13.30 -24.86
C GLU A 474 4.98 12.06 -24.11
N LEU A 475 5.26 10.98 -24.84
CA LEU A 475 5.85 9.75 -24.31
C LEU A 475 6.74 9.10 -25.36
N ASN A 476 8.04 8.98 -25.06
CA ASN A 476 9.02 8.38 -25.96
C ASN A 476 8.83 6.85 -26.09
N PRO A 477 9.36 6.24 -27.17
CA PRO A 477 9.39 4.78 -27.31
C PRO A 477 10.02 4.08 -26.12
N LYS A 478 9.40 2.99 -25.67
CA LYS A 478 9.87 2.15 -24.54
C LYS A 478 9.94 2.84 -23.17
N GLU A 479 9.36 4.02 -23.05
CA GLU A 479 9.23 4.74 -21.78
C GLU A 479 7.92 4.43 -21.05
N ASN A 480 7.94 4.67 -19.74
CA ASN A 480 6.80 4.53 -18.88
C ASN A 480 6.66 5.82 -18.07
N ILE A 481 5.44 6.32 -17.94
CA ILE A 481 5.14 7.51 -17.14
C ILE A 481 4.06 7.18 -16.10
N SER A 482 4.24 7.62 -14.86
CA SER A 482 3.24 7.43 -13.81
C SER A 482 2.00 8.29 -14.06
N PHE A 483 0.87 7.87 -13.54
CA PHE A 483 -0.27 8.77 -13.36
C PHE A 483 0.07 9.80 -12.27
N PRO A 484 -0.53 11.00 -12.32
CA PRO A 484 -0.23 12.09 -11.39
C PRO A 484 -0.39 11.70 -9.92
N SER A 485 -1.43 10.94 -9.62
CA SER A 485 -1.71 10.39 -8.30
C SER A 485 -2.13 8.92 -8.38
N TYR A 486 -2.13 8.25 -7.25
CA TYR A 486 -2.83 6.98 -7.10
C TYR A 486 -4.34 7.18 -7.29
N ILE A 487 -5.02 6.16 -7.82
CA ILE A 487 -6.46 6.08 -7.73
C ILE A 487 -6.82 5.38 -6.43
N LEU A 488 -7.65 6.02 -5.62
CA LEU A 488 -8.09 5.50 -4.35
C LEU A 488 -9.55 5.09 -4.44
N PHE A 489 -9.87 3.87 -4.00
CA PHE A 489 -11.21 3.30 -4.16
C PHE A 489 -11.60 2.41 -2.99
N LYS A 490 -12.91 2.14 -2.87
CA LYS A 490 -13.46 1.07 -2.03
C LYS A 490 -14.32 0.15 -2.90
N ALA A 491 -14.10 -1.14 -2.77
CA ALA A 491 -14.92 -2.17 -3.38
C ALA A 491 -14.96 -3.40 -2.49
N SER A 492 -16.11 -4.06 -2.45
CA SER A 492 -16.32 -5.32 -1.73
C SER A 492 -16.21 -6.53 -2.64
N GLU A 493 -16.13 -6.33 -3.96
CA GLU A 493 -16.11 -7.38 -4.96
C GLU A 493 -15.03 -7.09 -6.02
N THR A 494 -14.64 -8.14 -6.73
CA THR A 494 -13.78 -8.05 -7.92
C THR A 494 -14.50 -7.21 -8.98
N PHE A 495 -13.80 -6.28 -9.60
CA PHE A 495 -14.34 -5.47 -10.68
C PHE A 495 -13.33 -5.27 -11.80
N LYS A 496 -13.84 -4.86 -12.95
CA LYS A 496 -13.04 -4.42 -14.09
C LYS A 496 -13.31 -2.96 -14.39
N PHE A 497 -12.30 -2.27 -14.84
CA PHE A 497 -12.45 -0.95 -15.43
C PHE A 497 -11.72 -0.91 -16.76
N SER A 498 -12.29 -0.18 -17.72
CA SER A 498 -11.73 -0.02 -19.05
C SER A 498 -10.93 1.28 -19.17
N TYR A 499 -10.08 1.34 -20.17
CA TYR A 499 -9.42 2.57 -20.56
C TYR A 499 -9.49 2.79 -22.07
N GLU A 500 -9.46 4.05 -22.46
CA GLU A 500 -9.37 4.52 -23.83
C GLU A 500 -8.17 5.45 -23.93
N ILE A 501 -7.35 5.26 -24.97
CA ILE A 501 -6.18 6.12 -25.24
C ILE A 501 -6.30 6.68 -26.65
N THR A 502 -6.15 7.98 -26.76
CA THR A 502 -5.99 8.67 -28.03
C THR A 502 -4.67 9.44 -28.04
N SER A 503 -4.05 9.56 -29.18
CA SER A 503 -2.82 10.33 -29.39
C SER A 503 -2.80 10.90 -30.80
N LYS A 504 -2.11 12.02 -30.99
CA LYS A 504 -1.93 12.63 -32.31
C LYS A 504 -1.29 11.69 -33.33
N ASN A 505 -0.48 10.76 -32.87
CA ASN A 505 0.28 9.83 -33.71
C ASN A 505 -0.42 8.48 -33.89
N LEU A 506 -1.54 8.23 -33.22
CA LEU A 506 -2.33 7.02 -33.37
C LEU A 506 -3.44 7.21 -34.41
N PRO A 507 -3.57 6.29 -35.37
CA PRO A 507 -4.65 6.35 -36.36
C PRO A 507 -6.02 6.08 -35.75
N ASP A 508 -6.07 5.23 -34.73
CA ASP A 508 -7.30 4.78 -34.05
C ASP A 508 -7.14 4.88 -32.53
N MET A 509 -8.28 4.95 -31.83
CA MET A 509 -8.36 4.89 -30.39
C MET A 509 -7.97 3.50 -29.88
N LEU A 510 -7.04 3.42 -28.95
CA LEU A 510 -6.70 2.18 -28.27
C LEU A 510 -7.59 1.98 -27.06
N THR A 511 -7.98 0.74 -26.81
CA THR A 511 -8.80 0.36 -25.65
C THR A 511 -8.20 -0.81 -24.91
N GLY A 512 -8.46 -0.90 -23.62
CA GLY A 512 -8.06 -2.04 -22.82
C GLY A 512 -8.80 -2.11 -21.50
N GLU A 513 -8.53 -3.17 -20.74
CA GLU A 513 -9.15 -3.41 -19.44
C GLU A 513 -8.10 -3.77 -18.38
N LEU A 514 -8.38 -3.35 -17.14
CA LEU A 514 -7.70 -3.82 -15.94
C LEU A 514 -8.69 -4.49 -15.01
N GLU A 515 -8.24 -5.51 -14.29
CA GLU A 515 -9.07 -6.32 -13.39
C GLU A 515 -8.50 -6.27 -11.96
N TYR A 516 -9.31 -5.77 -11.03
CA TYR A 516 -9.04 -5.86 -9.59
C TYR A 516 -9.52 -7.22 -9.06
N GLN A 517 -8.65 -7.90 -8.32
CA GLN A 517 -8.94 -9.19 -7.68
C GLN A 517 -8.84 -9.03 -6.17
N ILE A 518 -9.90 -9.42 -5.47
CA ILE A 518 -9.92 -9.45 -4.01
C ILE A 518 -8.94 -10.53 -3.49
N GLU A 519 -8.23 -10.23 -2.42
CA GLU A 519 -7.55 -11.25 -1.62
C GLU A 519 -8.58 -11.97 -0.76
N ASN A 520 -8.76 -13.28 -1.03
CA ASN A 520 -9.53 -14.18 -0.17
C ASN A 520 -8.72 -14.56 1.06
#